data_712b2418fded1891a58bb3eb6d7ce23a
#
_entry.id   712b2418fded1891a58bb3eb6d7ce23a
#
_cell.length_a   1.000
_cell.length_b   1.000
_cell.length_c   1.000
_cell.angle_alpha   90.00
_cell.angle_beta   90.00
_cell.angle_gamma   90.00
#
_symmetry.space_group_name_H-M   'P 1'
#
loop_
_entity.id
_entity.type
_entity.pdbx_description
1 polymer ?
#
loop_
_entity_poly.entity_id
_entity_poly.type
_entity_poly.pdbx_seq_one_letter_code
_entity_poly.pdbx_strand_id
1 'polypeptide(L)'
;DHFAGGTITTRCTGNNWHEVTLRLYRNCSGVALLPQSLRFSSACGVEFEQTGWTPISVEDVSSLCAEELPNSSCNGGSLLGFDMATYRDTVYLSPCANWTISWDICCRNSSLNVTGPPGLYVETTLNNLNGVCNAAPSFADHKVPMVCLGQPVSFDASAMEPDGDQLTYALIDARFAS
;
A
#
# COMPACT_ATOMS: atom_id res chain seq x y z
N ASP A 1 -6.31 12.80 -9.34
CA ASP A 1 -5.78 11.65 -8.62
C ASP A 1 -4.31 11.86 -8.33
N HIS A 2 -3.86 11.45 -7.14
CA HIS A 2 -2.55 11.88 -6.63
C HIS A 2 -1.91 10.80 -5.75
N PHE A 3 -2.30 9.52 -5.95
CA PHE A 3 -1.64 8.41 -5.28
C PHE A 3 -0.32 8.05 -5.97
N ALA A 4 0.75 7.98 -5.18
CA ALA A 4 2.09 7.65 -5.64
C ALA A 4 2.43 6.16 -5.48
N GLY A 5 1.73 5.47 -4.60
CA GLY A 5 1.93 4.06 -4.32
C GLY A 5 1.05 3.57 -3.17
N GLY A 6 1.18 2.31 -2.84
CA GLY A 6 0.49 1.71 -1.70
C GLY A 6 1.05 0.34 -1.34
N THR A 7 0.65 -0.15 -0.17
CA THR A 7 0.95 -1.51 0.30
C THR A 7 -0.27 -2.10 1.00
N ILE A 8 -0.46 -3.40 0.86
CA ILE A 8 -1.44 -4.17 1.63
C ILE A 8 -0.66 -5.20 2.46
N THR A 9 -0.91 -5.23 3.76
CA THR A 9 -0.36 -6.24 4.66
C THR A 9 -1.47 -6.94 5.42
N THR A 10 -1.25 -8.19 5.80
CA THR A 10 -2.20 -8.99 6.58
C THR A 10 -1.53 -9.52 7.82
N ARG A 11 -2.30 -9.63 8.90
CA ARG A 11 -1.88 -10.28 10.13
C ARG A 11 -3.00 -11.18 10.66
N CYS A 12 -2.71 -12.44 10.84
CA CYS A 12 -3.67 -13.36 11.44
C CYS A 12 -3.97 -12.97 12.89
N THR A 13 -5.25 -12.96 13.25
CA THR A 13 -5.73 -12.71 14.63
C THR A 13 -6.37 -13.94 15.27
N GLY A 14 -6.37 -15.09 14.57
CA GLY A 14 -6.92 -16.37 15.00
C GLY A 14 -8.28 -16.69 14.37
N ASN A 15 -8.62 -17.99 14.33
CA ASN A 15 -9.91 -18.47 13.82
C ASN A 15 -10.29 -17.94 12.42
N ASN A 16 -9.33 -17.86 11.52
CA ASN A 16 -9.47 -17.33 10.16
C ASN A 16 -9.84 -15.83 10.08
N TRP A 17 -9.75 -15.10 11.18
CA TRP A 17 -9.82 -13.66 11.18
C TRP A 17 -8.44 -13.05 10.89
N HIS A 18 -8.41 -12.06 10.03
CA HIS A 18 -7.18 -11.37 9.63
C HIS A 18 -7.38 -9.87 9.73
N GLU A 19 -6.47 -9.20 10.42
CA GLU A 19 -6.33 -7.76 10.33
C GLU A 19 -5.67 -7.44 9.00
N VAL A 20 -6.32 -6.64 8.18
CA VAL A 20 -5.82 -6.19 6.88
C VAL A 20 -5.53 -4.69 6.99
N THR A 21 -4.33 -4.31 6.60
CA THR A 21 -3.89 -2.91 6.60
C THR A 21 -3.54 -2.49 5.18
N LEU A 22 -4.23 -1.46 4.68
CA LEU A 22 -3.90 -0.76 3.45
C LEU A 22 -3.21 0.56 3.80
N ARG A 23 -2.02 0.81 3.23
CA ARG A 23 -1.34 2.09 3.29
C ARG A 23 -1.27 2.70 1.90
N LEU A 24 -1.67 3.94 1.78
CA LEU A 24 -1.67 4.68 0.52
C LEU A 24 -0.83 5.94 0.66
N TYR A 25 0.09 6.13 -0.28
CA TYR A 25 0.94 7.31 -0.37
C TYR A 25 0.33 8.29 -1.34
N ARG A 26 0.07 9.52 -0.89
CA ARG A 26 -0.61 10.55 -1.66
C ARG A 26 0.19 11.85 -1.64
N ASN A 27 0.20 12.56 -2.77
CA ASN A 27 0.62 13.95 -2.80
C ASN A 27 -0.38 14.81 -2.01
N CYS A 28 0.08 15.58 -1.04
CA CYS A 28 -0.76 16.38 -0.16
C CYS A 28 -1.57 17.46 -0.89
N SER A 29 -1.10 17.93 -2.05
CA SER A 29 -1.86 18.83 -2.91
C SER A 29 -2.98 18.14 -3.71
N GLY A 30 -3.16 16.84 -3.49
CA GLY A 30 -4.12 16.01 -4.22
C GLY A 30 -5.56 16.09 -3.69
N VAL A 31 -6.42 15.25 -4.28
CA VAL A 31 -7.82 15.11 -3.86
C VAL A 31 -7.94 14.63 -2.42
N ALA A 32 -9.07 14.94 -1.79
CA ALA A 32 -9.37 14.48 -0.44
C ALA A 32 -9.35 12.95 -0.34
N LEU A 33 -8.92 12.45 0.82
CA LEU A 33 -9.00 11.03 1.15
C LEU A 33 -10.46 10.63 1.33
N LEU A 34 -10.94 9.76 0.46
CA LEU A 34 -12.27 9.17 0.54
C LEU A 34 -12.19 7.79 1.17
N PRO A 35 -13.33 7.25 1.68
CA PRO A 35 -13.39 5.85 2.05
C PRO A 35 -12.97 4.94 0.89
N GLN A 36 -12.21 3.91 1.20
CA GLN A 36 -11.69 2.97 0.22
C GLN A 36 -12.49 1.67 0.20
N SER A 37 -12.29 0.87 -0.85
CA SER A 37 -12.84 -0.47 -0.99
C SER A 37 -11.70 -1.44 -1.31
N LEU A 38 -11.71 -2.62 -0.70
CA LEU A 38 -10.78 -3.70 -1.03
C LEU A 38 -11.55 -4.88 -1.60
N ARG A 39 -10.96 -5.51 -2.60
CA ARG A 39 -11.46 -6.77 -3.18
C ARG A 39 -10.72 -7.94 -2.58
N PHE A 40 -11.49 -8.98 -2.30
CA PHE A 40 -11.03 -10.24 -1.77
C PHE A 40 -11.46 -11.35 -2.73
N SER A 41 -10.51 -12.10 -3.28
CA SER A 41 -10.79 -13.24 -4.13
C SER A 41 -9.95 -14.44 -3.73
N SER A 42 -10.52 -15.62 -3.82
CA SER A 42 -9.82 -16.86 -3.46
C SER A 42 -9.84 -17.86 -4.59
N ALA A 43 -8.80 -18.69 -4.68
CA ALA A 43 -8.78 -19.85 -5.57
C ALA A 43 -9.86 -20.90 -5.24
N CYS A 44 -10.51 -20.78 -4.06
CA CYS A 44 -11.60 -21.63 -3.61
C CYS A 44 -12.99 -21.13 -4.05
N GLY A 45 -13.06 -20.13 -4.92
CA GLY A 45 -14.31 -19.62 -5.52
C GLY A 45 -15.08 -18.64 -4.64
N VAL A 46 -14.46 -18.08 -3.60
CA VAL A 46 -15.07 -16.99 -2.81
C VAL A 46 -14.55 -15.66 -3.31
N GLU A 47 -15.46 -14.74 -3.59
CA GLU A 47 -15.13 -13.38 -4.01
C GLU A 47 -16.10 -12.40 -3.35
N PHE A 48 -15.57 -11.29 -2.80
CA PHE A 48 -16.38 -10.19 -2.26
C PHE A 48 -15.57 -8.89 -2.24
N GLU A 49 -16.27 -7.78 -2.09
CA GLU A 49 -15.71 -6.46 -1.88
C GLU A 49 -16.16 -5.93 -0.51
N GLN A 50 -15.22 -5.40 0.26
CA GLN A 50 -15.52 -4.69 1.50
C GLN A 50 -15.28 -3.19 1.28
N THR A 51 -16.34 -2.42 1.45
CA THR A 51 -16.38 -0.98 1.19
C THR A 51 -16.37 -0.16 2.48
N GLY A 52 -16.14 1.14 2.37
CA GLY A 52 -16.31 2.06 3.50
C GLY A 52 -15.11 2.11 4.45
N TRP A 53 -13.94 1.65 4.03
CA TRP A 53 -12.72 1.76 4.83
C TRP A 53 -12.33 3.22 4.96
N THR A 54 -12.35 3.76 6.17
CA THR A 54 -11.91 5.13 6.48
C THR A 54 -10.49 5.13 7.02
N PRO A 55 -9.68 6.16 6.75
CA PRO A 55 -8.32 6.21 7.27
C PRO A 55 -8.34 6.33 8.80
N ILE A 56 -7.53 5.51 9.47
CA ILE A 56 -7.32 5.55 10.92
C ILE A 56 -6.18 6.47 11.33
N SER A 57 -5.24 6.74 10.42
CA SER A 57 -4.20 7.75 10.56
C SER A 57 -3.81 8.33 9.21
N VAL A 58 -3.33 9.57 9.23
CA VAL A 58 -2.70 10.25 8.10
C VAL A 58 -1.44 10.92 8.63
N GLU A 59 -0.29 10.58 8.05
CA GLU A 59 1.02 11.02 8.51
C GLU A 59 1.79 11.66 7.37
N ASP A 60 2.48 12.79 7.65
CA ASP A 60 3.40 13.40 6.69
C ASP A 60 4.65 12.51 6.58
N VAL A 61 4.88 11.96 5.39
CA VAL A 61 6.03 11.10 5.06
C VAL A 61 6.95 11.77 4.02
N SER A 62 6.88 13.08 3.91
CA SER A 62 7.72 13.87 3.01
C SER A 62 9.20 13.68 3.33
N SER A 63 10.02 13.41 2.33
CA SER A 63 11.47 13.29 2.47
C SER A 63 12.16 14.65 2.45
N LEU A 64 11.66 15.60 3.25
CA LEU A 64 12.23 16.92 3.43
C LEU A 64 13.11 16.97 4.69
N CYS A 65 14.06 17.92 4.74
CA CYS A 65 14.76 18.22 5.97
C CYS A 65 13.79 18.72 7.05
N ALA A 66 14.10 18.50 8.32
CA ALA A 66 13.20 18.83 9.43
C ALA A 66 12.77 20.30 9.44
N GLU A 67 13.69 21.20 9.06
CA GLU A 67 13.45 22.64 8.98
C GLU A 67 12.50 23.03 7.85
N GLU A 68 12.39 22.18 6.80
CA GLU A 68 11.54 22.43 5.64
C GLU A 68 10.17 21.71 5.71
N LEU A 69 9.99 20.80 6.66
CA LEU A 69 8.69 20.14 6.84
C LEU A 69 7.50 21.11 6.99
N PRO A 70 7.63 22.25 7.72
CA PRO A 70 6.54 23.24 7.78
C PRO A 70 6.19 23.87 6.43
N ASN A 71 7.13 23.85 5.46
CA ASN A 71 6.95 24.40 4.13
C ASN A 71 6.40 23.36 3.13
N SER A 72 6.15 22.12 3.58
CA SER A 72 5.56 21.07 2.76
C SER A 72 4.10 21.39 2.42
N SER A 73 3.62 20.91 1.28
CA SER A 73 2.21 21.04 0.89
C SER A 73 1.27 20.31 1.85
N CYS A 74 1.76 19.38 2.66
CA CYS A 74 1.00 18.73 3.74
C CYS A 74 0.67 19.71 4.87
N ASN A 75 1.50 20.73 5.05
CA ASN A 75 1.38 21.76 6.08
C ASN A 75 0.95 23.12 5.51
N GLY A 76 0.45 23.15 4.26
CA GLY A 76 0.01 24.39 3.60
C GLY A 76 1.12 25.20 2.93
N GLY A 77 2.34 24.68 2.88
CA GLY A 77 3.47 25.27 2.17
C GLY A 77 3.49 24.95 0.68
N SER A 78 4.58 25.32 0.01
CA SER A 78 4.74 25.17 -1.44
C SER A 78 5.66 24.02 -1.87
N LEU A 79 6.38 23.40 -0.95
CA LEU A 79 7.24 22.26 -1.25
C LEU A 79 6.41 21.00 -1.43
N LEU A 80 6.85 20.15 -2.36
CA LEU A 80 6.18 18.89 -2.63
C LEU A 80 6.19 18.01 -1.36
N GLY A 81 5.02 17.68 -0.87
CA GLY A 81 4.82 16.83 0.30
C GLY A 81 3.98 15.61 -0.03
N PHE A 82 4.21 14.55 0.73
CA PHE A 82 3.44 13.32 0.65
C PHE A 82 2.91 12.93 2.03
N ASP A 83 1.68 12.49 2.08
CA ASP A 83 1.11 11.83 3.25
C ASP A 83 0.95 10.32 3.01
N MET A 84 0.94 9.57 4.10
CA MET A 84 0.60 8.16 4.15
C MET A 84 -0.69 8.00 4.92
N ALA A 85 -1.75 7.61 4.24
CA ALA A 85 -3.02 7.26 4.85
C ALA A 85 -3.05 5.77 5.16
N THR A 86 -3.32 5.42 6.41
CA THR A 86 -3.46 4.03 6.87
C THR A 86 -4.93 3.70 7.10
N TYR A 87 -5.38 2.65 6.44
CA TYR A 87 -6.71 2.05 6.59
C TYR A 87 -6.54 0.68 7.21
N ARG A 88 -7.42 0.30 8.12
CA ARG A 88 -7.33 -1.00 8.80
C ARG A 88 -8.71 -1.51 9.17
N ASP A 89 -8.91 -2.80 8.94
CA ASP A 89 -10.11 -3.51 9.40
C ASP A 89 -9.80 -4.99 9.58
N THR A 90 -10.73 -5.72 10.19
CA THR A 90 -10.61 -7.15 10.45
C THR A 90 -11.61 -7.90 9.58
N VAL A 91 -11.13 -8.89 8.84
CA VAL A 91 -11.91 -9.63 7.85
C VAL A 91 -11.84 -11.13 8.13
N TYR A 92 -12.98 -11.80 8.03
CA TYR A 92 -13.03 -13.27 8.06
C TYR A 92 -12.74 -13.82 6.66
N LEU A 93 -11.73 -14.67 6.55
CA LEU A 93 -11.35 -15.35 5.32
C LEU A 93 -11.46 -16.86 5.52
N SER A 94 -12.38 -17.51 4.80
CA SER A 94 -12.54 -18.97 4.87
C SER A 94 -11.24 -19.68 4.49
N PRO A 95 -10.94 -20.87 5.03
CA PRO A 95 -9.71 -21.59 4.72
C PRO A 95 -9.50 -21.78 3.22
N CYS A 96 -8.39 -21.29 2.68
CA CYS A 96 -7.99 -21.46 1.28
C CYS A 96 -6.48 -21.30 1.13
N ALA A 97 -5.88 -22.05 0.23
CA ALA A 97 -4.44 -21.98 -0.03
C ALA A 97 -4.01 -20.68 -0.72
N ASN A 98 -4.93 -19.98 -1.36
CA ASN A 98 -4.61 -18.75 -2.06
C ASN A 98 -5.76 -17.75 -2.01
N TRP A 99 -5.61 -16.73 -1.20
CA TRP A 99 -6.38 -15.50 -1.22
C TRP A 99 -5.58 -14.41 -1.91
N THR A 100 -6.24 -13.61 -2.72
CA THR A 100 -5.72 -12.35 -3.24
C THR A 100 -6.55 -11.21 -2.65
N ILE A 101 -5.89 -10.28 -2.01
CA ILE A 101 -6.47 -9.05 -1.46
C ILE A 101 -5.91 -7.91 -2.28
N SER A 102 -6.78 -7.14 -2.93
CA SER A 102 -6.36 -6.10 -3.86
C SER A 102 -7.10 -4.80 -3.67
N TRP A 103 -6.43 -3.73 -4.07
CA TRP A 103 -6.97 -2.39 -4.17
C TRP A 103 -6.50 -1.76 -5.48
N ASP A 104 -7.38 -1.03 -6.13
CA ASP A 104 -7.05 -0.31 -7.35
C ASP A 104 -7.75 1.04 -7.43
N ILE A 105 -7.14 1.95 -8.15
CA ILE A 105 -7.73 3.25 -8.48
C ILE A 105 -7.30 3.67 -9.87
N CYS A 106 -8.22 4.31 -10.60
CA CYS A 106 -7.84 5.04 -11.81
C CYS A 106 -6.91 6.19 -11.43
N CYS A 107 -5.93 6.34 -12.24
CA CYS A 107 -5.26 7.63 -12.40
C CYS A 107 -4.31 7.96 -11.24
N ARG A 108 -3.17 7.26 -11.19
CA ARG A 108 -2.02 7.62 -10.35
C ARG A 108 -1.45 9.00 -10.75
N ASN A 109 -0.49 9.49 -9.99
CA ASN A 109 0.27 10.69 -10.36
C ASN A 109 0.84 10.56 -11.78
N SER A 110 0.80 11.67 -12.52
CA SER A 110 1.53 11.73 -13.80
C SER A 110 3.02 11.52 -13.56
N SER A 111 3.66 10.78 -14.45
CA SER A 111 5.10 10.58 -14.43
C SER A 111 5.68 10.87 -15.82
N LEU A 112 6.96 11.26 -15.86
CA LEU A 112 7.63 11.64 -17.10
C LEU A 112 7.91 10.46 -18.04
N ASN A 113 7.94 9.25 -17.50
CA ASN A 113 8.34 8.03 -18.23
C ASN A 113 7.18 7.05 -18.47
N VAL A 114 5.95 7.41 -18.09
CA VAL A 114 4.75 6.60 -18.35
C VAL A 114 3.72 7.48 -19.04
N THR A 115 3.35 7.11 -20.26
CA THR A 115 2.35 7.83 -21.06
C THR A 115 0.94 7.40 -20.68
N GLY A 116 0.05 8.37 -20.51
CA GLY A 116 -1.35 8.17 -20.13
C GLY A 116 -1.56 8.22 -18.61
N PRO A 117 -2.81 8.18 -18.13
CA PRO A 117 -3.14 8.04 -16.73
C PRO A 117 -3.22 6.56 -16.35
N PRO A 118 -2.10 5.87 -16.05
CA PRO A 118 -2.17 4.48 -15.65
C PRO A 118 -2.87 4.39 -14.30
N GLY A 119 -3.69 3.36 -14.12
CA GLY A 119 -4.23 3.01 -12.81
C GLY A 119 -3.11 2.64 -11.85
N LEU A 120 -3.40 2.70 -10.57
CA LEU A 120 -2.56 2.11 -9.53
C LEU A 120 -3.25 0.86 -9.01
N TYR A 121 -2.55 -0.26 -9.04
CA TYR A 121 -2.99 -1.53 -8.53
C TYR A 121 -2.03 -2.04 -7.46
N VAL A 122 -2.56 -2.49 -6.34
CA VAL A 122 -1.79 -3.05 -5.22
C VAL A 122 -2.46 -4.34 -4.79
N GLU A 123 -1.68 -5.39 -4.59
CA GLU A 123 -2.19 -6.67 -4.08
C GLU A 123 -1.25 -7.31 -3.06
N THR A 124 -1.83 -8.18 -2.25
CA THR A 124 -1.12 -9.15 -1.42
C THR A 124 -1.81 -10.50 -1.53
N THR A 125 -1.06 -11.58 -1.30
CA THR A 125 -1.60 -12.93 -1.26
C THR A 125 -1.48 -13.51 0.13
N LEU A 126 -2.39 -14.41 0.49
CA LEU A 126 -2.45 -15.06 1.78
C LEU A 126 -2.82 -16.54 1.61
N ASN A 127 -2.14 -17.40 2.35
CA ASN A 127 -2.52 -18.80 2.56
C ASN A 127 -2.97 -18.98 4.02
N ASN A 128 -4.22 -19.36 4.23
CA ASN A 128 -4.75 -19.70 5.56
C ASN A 128 -5.34 -21.13 5.61
N LEU A 129 -4.97 -21.97 4.63
CA LEU A 129 -5.40 -23.36 4.61
C LEU A 129 -4.82 -24.11 5.83
N ASN A 130 -5.60 -25.05 6.37
CA ASN A 130 -5.23 -25.88 7.53
C ASN A 130 -4.90 -25.08 8.81
N GLY A 131 -5.48 -23.90 8.96
CA GLY A 131 -5.30 -23.07 10.16
C GLY A 131 -3.92 -22.41 10.28
N VAL A 132 -3.18 -22.33 9.17
CA VAL A 132 -1.93 -21.56 9.13
C VAL A 132 -2.25 -20.11 9.46
N CYS A 133 -1.60 -19.60 10.49
CA CYS A 133 -1.76 -18.23 10.96
C CYS A 133 -0.53 -17.44 10.50
N ASN A 134 -0.59 -16.94 9.27
CA ASN A 134 0.50 -16.25 8.60
C ASN A 134 0.26 -14.75 8.55
N ALA A 135 1.33 -13.97 8.63
CA ALA A 135 1.34 -12.53 8.43
C ALA A 135 2.08 -12.17 7.13
N ALA A 136 1.66 -11.11 6.47
CA ALA A 136 2.38 -10.65 5.29
C ALA A 136 3.67 -9.92 5.70
N PRO A 137 4.75 -10.05 4.92
CA PRO A 137 5.95 -9.23 5.11
C PRO A 137 5.61 -7.74 4.95
N SER A 138 6.33 -6.90 5.67
CA SER A 138 6.18 -5.44 5.61
C SER A 138 7.50 -4.78 5.24
N PHE A 139 7.44 -3.81 4.33
CA PHE A 139 8.61 -3.00 3.96
C PHE A 139 9.03 -2.09 5.11
N ALA A 140 10.34 -1.97 5.31
CA ALA A 140 10.90 -1.21 6.42
C ALA A 140 10.83 0.31 6.20
N ASP A 141 10.96 0.77 4.96
CA ASP A 141 10.92 2.20 4.62
C ASP A 141 9.58 2.58 4.01
N HIS A 142 8.95 3.60 4.59
CA HIS A 142 7.66 4.14 4.15
C HIS A 142 7.77 5.55 3.53
N LYS A 143 9.00 6.04 3.32
CA LYS A 143 9.18 7.37 2.72
C LYS A 143 9.20 7.29 1.20
N VAL A 144 8.52 8.25 0.56
CA VAL A 144 8.66 8.44 -0.88
C VAL A 144 10.05 9.04 -1.15
N PRO A 145 10.95 8.33 -1.85
CA PRO A 145 12.31 8.82 -2.05
C PRO A 145 12.31 10.08 -2.92
N MET A 146 12.98 11.13 -2.46
CA MET A 146 13.25 12.34 -3.23
C MET A 146 14.75 12.36 -3.57
N VAL A 147 15.06 12.53 -4.84
CA VAL A 147 16.42 12.42 -5.34
C VAL A 147 16.74 13.57 -6.29
N CYS A 148 18.01 13.98 -6.32
CA CYS A 148 18.47 15.01 -7.24
C CYS A 148 18.75 14.40 -8.61
N LEU A 149 18.41 15.14 -9.67
CA LEU A 149 18.70 14.74 -11.04
C LEU A 149 20.20 14.50 -11.24
N GLY A 150 20.55 13.35 -11.83
CA GLY A 150 21.95 12.98 -12.14
C GLY A 150 22.74 12.44 -10.95
N GLN A 151 22.13 12.27 -9.78
CA GLN A 151 22.77 11.63 -8.64
C GLN A 151 22.44 10.13 -8.60
N PRO A 152 23.40 9.27 -8.21
CA PRO A 152 23.11 7.87 -7.98
C PRO A 152 22.15 7.71 -6.79
N VAL A 153 21.16 6.81 -6.94
CA VAL A 153 20.14 6.52 -5.93
C VAL A 153 20.34 5.10 -5.43
N SER A 154 20.35 4.93 -4.11
CA SER A 154 20.19 3.64 -3.46
C SER A 154 18.87 3.63 -2.71
N PHE A 155 18.03 2.67 -3.01
CA PHE A 155 16.74 2.46 -2.34
C PHE A 155 16.75 1.10 -1.66
N ASP A 156 16.45 1.07 -0.37
CA ASP A 156 16.33 -0.17 0.39
C ASP A 156 14.89 -0.69 0.29
N ALA A 157 14.73 -1.78 -0.45
CA ALA A 157 13.46 -2.50 -0.58
C ALA A 157 13.35 -3.68 0.37
N SER A 158 14.15 -3.73 1.44
CA SER A 158 14.09 -4.80 2.43
C SER A 158 12.72 -4.85 3.11
N ALA A 159 12.32 -6.05 3.48
CA ALA A 159 11.10 -6.29 4.21
C ALA A 159 11.38 -7.12 5.47
N MET A 160 10.58 -6.93 6.50
CA MET A 160 10.56 -7.77 7.70
C MET A 160 9.45 -8.81 7.57
N GLU A 161 9.78 -10.04 7.89
CA GLU A 161 8.87 -11.16 7.90
C GLU A 161 8.58 -11.56 9.37
N PRO A 162 7.32 -11.37 9.86
CA PRO A 162 7.01 -11.53 11.28
C PRO A 162 7.05 -12.98 11.78
N ASP A 163 6.81 -13.95 10.91
CA ASP A 163 6.69 -15.37 11.26
C ASP A 163 8.03 -16.12 11.09
N GLY A 164 9.06 -15.44 10.56
CA GLY A 164 10.38 -16.01 10.34
C GLY A 164 10.53 -16.78 9.02
N ASP A 165 9.59 -16.59 8.10
CA ASP A 165 9.64 -17.19 6.78
C ASP A 165 10.74 -16.58 5.91
N GLN A 166 11.31 -17.38 5.00
CA GLN A 166 12.34 -16.91 4.09
C GLN A 166 11.74 -16.00 3.01
N LEU A 167 12.25 -14.77 2.91
CA LEU A 167 11.88 -13.84 1.87
C LEU A 167 12.72 -14.03 0.60
N THR A 168 12.06 -13.92 -0.54
CA THR A 168 12.69 -13.80 -1.86
C THR A 168 12.21 -12.55 -2.56
N TYR A 169 13.07 -11.91 -3.35
CA TYR A 169 12.76 -10.66 -4.04
C TYR A 169 12.90 -10.85 -5.55
N ALA A 170 11.95 -10.32 -6.30
CA ALA A 170 11.99 -10.30 -7.75
C ALA A 170 11.36 -9.01 -8.28
N LEU A 171 11.91 -8.48 -9.36
CA LEU A 171 11.25 -7.44 -10.15
C LEU A 171 10.28 -8.13 -11.11
N ILE A 172 9.04 -7.67 -11.11
CA ILE A 172 7.98 -8.15 -12.00
C ILE A 172 7.39 -6.96 -12.76
N ASP A 173 6.73 -7.24 -13.88
CA ASP A 173 5.97 -6.22 -14.59
C ASP A 173 4.83 -5.68 -13.72
N ALA A 174 4.61 -4.36 -13.81
CA ALA A 174 3.51 -3.74 -13.11
C ALA A 174 2.17 -4.30 -13.60
N ARG A 175 1.29 -4.67 -12.68
CA ARG A 175 -0.08 -5.03 -13.00
C ARG A 175 -0.93 -3.77 -13.09
N PHE A 176 -1.91 -3.80 -13.97
CA PHE A 176 -2.87 -2.73 -14.13
C PHE A 176 -4.21 -3.15 -13.56
N ALA A 177 -4.97 -2.17 -13.07
CA ALA A 177 -6.38 -2.37 -12.77
C ALA A 177 -7.11 -2.78 -14.06
N SER A 178 -7.93 -3.79 -13.97
CA SER A 178 -8.78 -4.29 -15.06
C SER A 178 -10.03 -3.42 -15.24
#